data_c57d8ae474e9639133e85939a07d3282
#
_entry.id   c57d8ae474e9639133e85939a07d3282
#
_cell.length_a   1.000
_cell.length_b   1.000
_cell.length_c   1.000
_cell.angle_alpha   90.00
_cell.angle_beta   90.00
_cell.angle_gamma   90.00
#
_symmetry.space_group_name_H-M   'P 1'
#
loop_
_entity.id
_entity.type
_entity.pdbx_description
1 polymer ?
#
loop_
_entity_poly.entity_id
_entity_poly.type
_entity_poly.pdbx_seq_one_letter_code
_entity_poly.pdbx_strand_id
1 'polypeptide(L)'
;MPSHEHMKQALQTYVDAFNAGDVATVTGLYADDAVIEDPVGHPQITGRAAIEEFYGNAVAGGAKLTLDAPIRGSHGDRAAMAFTVDVPGMRIRAIDVMTFGADGKIIRMDAHWGPGDIET
;
A
#
# COMPACT_ATOMS: atom_id res chain seq x y z
N MET A 1 0.58 -19.82 6.02
CA MET A 1 1.29 -18.56 5.73
C MET A 1 1.55 -18.49 4.24
N PRO A 2 1.28 -17.37 3.58
CA PRO A 2 1.55 -17.25 2.14
C PRO A 2 3.05 -17.36 1.84
N SER A 3 3.37 -17.74 0.60
CA SER A 3 4.76 -17.86 0.19
C SER A 3 5.43 -16.49 0.07
N HIS A 4 6.75 -16.51 0.15
CA HIS A 4 7.57 -15.33 -0.06
C HIS A 4 7.29 -14.67 -1.44
N GLU A 5 7.20 -15.49 -2.47
CA GLU A 5 6.91 -15.02 -3.84
C GLU A 5 5.52 -14.41 -3.93
N HIS A 6 4.52 -15.02 -3.28
CA HIS A 6 3.16 -14.48 -3.27
C HIS A 6 3.11 -13.08 -2.67
N MET A 7 3.77 -12.89 -1.53
CA MET A 7 3.76 -11.59 -0.85
C MET A 7 4.44 -10.52 -1.70
N LYS A 8 5.58 -10.83 -2.31
CA LYS A 8 6.27 -9.88 -3.18
C LYS A 8 5.46 -9.57 -4.43
N GLN A 9 4.82 -10.58 -5.01
CA GLN A 9 3.97 -10.38 -6.18
C GLN A 9 2.74 -9.52 -5.83
N ALA A 10 2.17 -9.69 -4.64
CA ALA A 10 1.05 -8.87 -4.20
C ALA A 10 1.42 -7.38 -4.15
N LEU A 11 2.61 -7.05 -3.64
CA LEU A 11 3.05 -5.66 -3.61
C LEU A 11 3.32 -5.12 -5.03
N GLN A 12 3.86 -5.95 -5.93
CA GLN A 12 4.04 -5.54 -7.33
C GLN A 12 2.69 -5.28 -8.00
N THR A 13 1.73 -6.17 -7.78
CA THR A 13 0.36 -6.00 -8.31
C THR A 13 -0.28 -4.73 -7.75
N TYR A 14 -0.05 -4.44 -6.47
CA TYR A 14 -0.53 -3.22 -5.83
C TYR A 14 -0.05 -1.97 -6.58
N VAL A 15 1.24 -1.89 -6.86
CA VAL A 15 1.83 -0.75 -7.57
C VAL A 15 1.27 -0.66 -9.00
N ASP A 16 1.26 -1.78 -9.73
CA ASP A 16 0.82 -1.80 -11.12
C ASP A 16 -0.66 -1.44 -11.26
N ALA A 17 -1.51 -2.00 -10.41
CA ALA A 17 -2.94 -1.74 -10.43
C ALA A 17 -3.26 -0.31 -10.00
N PHE A 18 -2.59 0.19 -8.97
CA PHE A 18 -2.74 1.57 -8.52
C PHE A 18 -2.43 2.53 -9.66
N ASN A 19 -1.31 2.34 -10.34
CA ASN A 19 -0.89 3.19 -11.44
C ASN A 19 -1.80 3.11 -12.66
N ALA A 20 -2.47 1.97 -12.86
CA ALA A 20 -3.45 1.79 -13.91
C ALA A 20 -4.83 2.36 -13.57
N GLY A 21 -5.01 2.86 -12.33
CA GLY A 21 -6.31 3.34 -11.87
C GLY A 21 -7.29 2.22 -11.55
N ASP A 22 -6.80 0.99 -11.40
CA ASP A 22 -7.63 -0.19 -11.14
C ASP A 22 -7.81 -0.38 -9.63
N VAL A 23 -8.70 0.43 -9.06
CA VAL A 23 -9.00 0.43 -7.62
C VAL A 23 -9.51 -0.94 -7.16
N ALA A 24 -10.32 -1.61 -7.97
CA ALA A 24 -10.89 -2.91 -7.60
C ALA A 24 -9.79 -3.96 -7.38
N THR A 25 -8.77 -3.98 -8.23
CA THR A 25 -7.65 -4.91 -8.06
C THR A 25 -6.84 -4.57 -6.82
N VAL A 26 -6.56 -3.28 -6.57
CA VAL A 26 -5.86 -2.85 -5.36
C VAL A 26 -6.61 -3.31 -4.11
N THR A 27 -7.89 -2.98 -4.01
CA THR A 27 -8.68 -3.31 -2.82
C THR A 27 -8.93 -4.81 -2.69
N GLY A 28 -8.95 -5.54 -3.82
CA GLY A 28 -9.06 -6.99 -3.83
C GLY A 28 -7.88 -7.72 -3.20
N LEU A 29 -6.74 -7.05 -3.03
CA LEU A 29 -5.59 -7.63 -2.33
C LEU A 29 -5.79 -7.68 -0.81
N TYR A 30 -6.73 -6.90 -0.28
CA TYR A 30 -6.99 -6.76 1.14
C TYR A 30 -8.07 -7.71 1.63
N ALA A 31 -7.92 -8.16 2.88
CA ALA A 31 -8.98 -8.86 3.59
C ALA A 31 -10.13 -7.88 3.89
N ASP A 32 -11.34 -8.41 4.11
CA ASP A 32 -12.53 -7.58 4.33
C ASP A 32 -12.45 -6.70 5.58
N ASP A 33 -11.73 -7.17 6.61
CA ASP A 33 -11.55 -6.48 7.89
C ASP A 33 -10.16 -5.88 8.04
N ALA A 34 -9.43 -5.70 6.95
CA ALA A 34 -8.06 -5.16 6.98
C ALA A 34 -8.01 -3.76 7.58
N VAL A 35 -6.83 -3.41 8.10
CA VAL A 35 -6.57 -2.12 8.72
C VAL A 35 -5.42 -1.43 7.96
N ILE A 36 -5.61 -0.15 7.68
CA ILE A 36 -4.58 0.71 7.08
C ILE A 36 -4.25 1.83 8.06
N GLU A 37 -2.96 2.07 8.27
CA GLU A 37 -2.48 3.26 8.97
C GLU A 37 -1.54 3.99 8.02
N ASP A 38 -1.99 5.13 7.50
CA ASP A 38 -1.28 5.85 6.43
C ASP A 38 -1.43 7.37 6.61
N PRO A 39 -0.38 8.03 7.07
CA PRO A 39 0.85 7.47 7.62
C PRO A 39 0.66 6.93 9.04
N VAL A 40 1.61 6.13 9.51
CA VAL A 40 1.64 5.69 10.90
C VAL A 40 1.53 6.91 11.82
N GLY A 41 0.60 6.84 12.78
CA GLY A 41 0.27 7.95 13.67
C GLY A 41 -1.01 8.69 13.32
N HIS A 42 -1.57 8.49 12.12
CA HIS A 42 -2.88 9.01 11.75
C HIS A 42 -3.98 8.01 12.12
N PRO A 43 -5.26 8.44 12.14
CA PRO A 43 -6.38 7.52 12.42
C PRO A 43 -6.39 6.34 11.47
N GLN A 44 -6.71 5.17 12.00
CA GLN A 44 -6.78 3.94 11.21
C GLN A 44 -7.99 3.93 10.28
N ILE A 45 -7.78 3.35 9.09
CA ILE A 45 -8.82 3.09 8.10
C ILE A 45 -9.12 1.60 8.19
N THR A 46 -10.35 1.23 8.52
CA THR A 46 -10.71 -0.15 8.78
C THR A 46 -11.92 -0.59 7.95
N GLY A 47 -11.78 -1.74 7.30
CA GLY A 47 -12.87 -2.40 6.60
C GLY A 47 -12.99 -2.03 5.14
N ARG A 48 -13.70 -2.87 4.39
CA ARG A 48 -13.78 -2.83 2.92
C ARG A 48 -14.22 -1.48 2.38
N ALA A 49 -15.33 -0.94 2.89
CA ALA A 49 -15.88 0.31 2.36
C ALA A 49 -14.93 1.50 2.54
N ALA A 50 -14.31 1.59 3.73
CA ALA A 50 -13.37 2.69 4.02
C ALA A 50 -12.09 2.57 3.18
N ILE A 51 -11.62 1.35 2.97
CA ILE A 51 -10.42 1.08 2.15
C ILE A 51 -10.70 1.42 0.69
N GLU A 52 -11.86 1.07 0.15
CA GLU A 52 -12.25 1.42 -1.22
C GLU A 52 -12.32 2.93 -1.41
N GLU A 53 -12.89 3.65 -0.44
CA GLU A 53 -12.94 5.12 -0.48
C GLU A 53 -11.54 5.73 -0.46
N PHE A 54 -10.66 5.22 0.41
CA PHE A 54 -9.28 5.69 0.54
C PHE A 54 -8.53 5.58 -0.79
N TYR A 55 -8.55 4.42 -1.44
CA TYR A 55 -7.86 4.23 -2.71
C TYR A 55 -8.55 4.95 -3.87
N GLY A 56 -9.87 5.00 -3.85
CA GLY A 56 -10.62 5.77 -4.85
C GLY A 56 -10.23 7.24 -4.85
N ASN A 57 -10.10 7.83 -3.68
CA ASN A 57 -9.68 9.23 -3.52
C ASN A 57 -8.23 9.45 -3.97
N ALA A 58 -7.33 8.53 -3.61
CA ALA A 58 -5.92 8.63 -3.99
C ALA A 58 -5.73 8.58 -5.52
N VAL A 59 -6.40 7.64 -6.17
CA VAL A 59 -6.35 7.51 -7.63
C VAL A 59 -7.00 8.71 -8.31
N ALA A 60 -8.16 9.16 -7.82
CA ALA A 60 -8.85 10.34 -8.37
C ALA A 60 -8.01 11.62 -8.22
N GLY A 61 -7.19 11.70 -7.18
CA GLY A 61 -6.27 12.81 -6.94
C GLY A 61 -5.05 12.83 -7.84
N GLY A 62 -4.88 11.83 -8.70
CA GLY A 62 -3.78 11.77 -9.66
C GLY A 62 -2.48 11.20 -9.12
N ALA A 63 -2.51 10.50 -7.99
CA ALA A 63 -1.32 9.91 -7.42
C ALA A 63 -0.74 8.82 -8.32
N LYS A 64 0.59 8.78 -8.43
CA LYS A 64 1.34 7.72 -9.12
C LYS A 64 2.45 7.23 -8.22
N LEU A 65 2.72 5.93 -8.27
CA LEU A 65 3.71 5.27 -7.44
C LEU A 65 4.91 4.84 -8.28
N THR A 66 6.12 5.03 -7.75
CA THR A 66 7.36 4.54 -8.36
C THR A 66 8.16 3.80 -7.29
N LEU A 67 8.50 2.54 -7.55
CA LEU A 67 9.37 1.79 -6.66
C LEU A 67 10.78 2.38 -6.69
N ASP A 68 11.35 2.67 -5.52
CA ASP A 68 12.70 3.22 -5.39
C ASP A 68 13.76 2.12 -5.21
N ALA A 69 13.33 0.91 -4.90
CA ALA A 69 14.18 -0.25 -4.67
C ALA A 69 13.37 -1.53 -4.92
N PRO A 70 14.03 -2.69 -5.08
CA PRO A 70 13.29 -3.96 -5.15
C PRO A 70 12.45 -4.20 -3.91
N ILE A 71 11.28 -4.78 -4.11
CA ILE A 71 10.39 -5.17 -3.01
C ILE A 71 11.10 -6.17 -2.11
N ARG A 72 11.00 -6.00 -0.81
CA ARG A 72 11.61 -6.88 0.19
C ARG A 72 10.57 -7.79 0.79
N GLY A 73 10.93 -9.09 0.93
CA GLY A 73 10.16 -10.03 1.72
C GLY A 73 10.66 -10.09 3.16
N SER A 74 10.28 -11.16 3.86
CA SER A 74 10.73 -11.44 5.22
C SER A 74 10.73 -12.94 5.44
N HIS A 75 11.18 -13.37 6.61
CA HIS A 75 11.06 -14.77 7.04
C HIS A 75 9.70 -15.04 7.68
N GLY A 76 8.80 -14.07 7.72
CA GLY A 76 7.48 -14.17 8.31
C GLY A 76 6.37 -13.86 7.32
N ASP A 77 5.39 -13.13 7.79
CA ASP A 77 4.14 -12.82 7.08
C ASP A 77 4.10 -11.39 6.55
N ARG A 78 5.24 -10.72 6.39
CA ARG A 78 5.31 -9.32 5.96
C ARG A 78 6.18 -9.15 4.73
N ALA A 79 5.82 -8.15 3.92
CA ALA A 79 6.66 -7.66 2.84
C ALA A 79 6.63 -6.14 2.87
N ALA A 80 7.67 -5.51 2.34
CA ALA A 80 7.83 -4.07 2.41
C ALA A 80 8.35 -3.51 1.10
N MET A 81 8.03 -2.24 0.83
CA MET A 81 8.53 -1.54 -0.35
C MET A 81 8.83 -0.08 -0.02
N ALA A 82 9.97 0.40 -0.55
CA ALA A 82 10.31 1.82 -0.55
C ALA A 82 9.87 2.39 -1.89
N PHE A 83 9.10 3.49 -1.86
CA PHE A 83 8.56 4.05 -3.08
C PHE A 83 8.29 5.53 -2.94
N THR A 84 8.07 6.17 -4.09
CA THR A 84 7.73 7.58 -4.18
C THR A 84 6.30 7.71 -4.65
N VAL A 85 5.53 8.59 -4.00
CA VAL A 85 4.19 8.98 -4.43
C VAL A 85 4.28 10.36 -5.07
N ASP A 86 3.94 10.46 -6.35
CA ASP A 86 3.85 11.74 -7.04
C ASP A 86 2.39 12.13 -7.22
N VAL A 87 2.05 13.31 -6.72
CA VAL A 87 0.76 13.97 -6.97
C VAL A 87 1.04 15.35 -7.55
N PRO A 88 0.06 16.01 -8.20
CA PRO A 88 0.30 17.36 -8.71
C PRO A 88 0.80 18.31 -7.61
N GLY A 89 2.00 18.87 -7.80
CA GLY A 89 2.60 19.83 -6.88
C GLY A 89 3.28 19.27 -5.64
N MET A 90 3.35 17.92 -5.50
CA MET A 90 3.91 17.33 -4.29
C MET A 90 4.48 15.94 -4.57
N ARG A 91 5.53 15.59 -3.83
CA ARG A 91 6.12 14.25 -3.86
C ARG A 91 6.32 13.76 -2.43
N ILE A 92 5.97 12.52 -2.18
CA ILE A 92 6.12 11.90 -0.86
C ILE A 92 7.00 10.67 -0.98
N ARG A 93 8.04 10.58 -0.13
CA ARG A 93 8.89 9.39 -0.01
C ARG A 93 8.32 8.53 1.09
N ALA A 94 8.01 7.26 0.79
CA ALA A 94 7.31 6.41 1.73
C ALA A 94 7.88 4.98 1.75
N ILE A 95 7.61 4.28 2.85
CA ILE A 95 7.84 2.84 2.96
C ILE A 95 6.53 2.22 3.44
N ASP A 96 6.00 1.27 2.66
CA ASP A 96 4.85 0.47 3.09
C ASP A 96 5.32 -0.86 3.65
N VAL A 97 4.76 -1.26 4.78
CA VAL A 97 4.90 -2.61 5.33
C VAL A 97 3.52 -3.25 5.33
N MET A 98 3.39 -4.37 4.62
CA MET A 98 2.14 -5.09 4.52
C MET A 98 2.22 -6.42 5.23
N THR A 99 1.26 -6.70 6.11
CA THR A 99 1.12 -7.95 6.84
C THR A 99 0.03 -8.78 6.19
N PHE A 100 0.29 -10.07 5.98
CA PHE A 100 -0.59 -10.98 5.27
C PHE A 100 -1.24 -12.00 6.21
N GLY A 101 -2.48 -12.34 5.94
CA GLY A 101 -3.18 -13.43 6.61
C GLY A 101 -2.86 -14.78 5.98
N ALA A 102 -3.34 -15.85 6.60
CA ALA A 102 -3.08 -17.21 6.14
C ALA A 102 -3.64 -17.49 4.74
N ASP A 103 -4.67 -16.76 4.32
CA ASP A 103 -5.28 -16.88 3.00
C ASP A 103 -4.55 -16.10 1.91
N GLY A 104 -3.47 -15.40 2.25
CA GLY A 104 -2.70 -14.60 1.31
C GLY A 104 -3.21 -13.19 1.09
N LYS A 105 -4.26 -12.77 1.81
CA LYS A 105 -4.76 -11.39 1.75
C LYS A 105 -4.01 -10.49 2.71
N ILE A 106 -3.91 -9.20 2.37
CA ILE A 106 -3.31 -8.20 3.24
C ILE A 106 -4.29 -7.92 4.39
N ILE A 107 -3.83 -8.12 5.63
CA ILE A 107 -4.66 -7.85 6.82
C ILE A 107 -4.30 -6.52 7.47
N ARG A 108 -3.11 -5.99 7.16
CA ARG A 108 -2.66 -4.69 7.68
C ARG A 108 -1.64 -4.06 6.76
N MET A 109 -1.77 -2.75 6.55
CA MET A 109 -0.78 -1.94 5.86
C MET A 109 -0.38 -0.77 6.75
N ASP A 110 0.92 -0.61 6.96
CA ASP A 110 1.48 0.51 7.68
C ASP A 110 2.36 1.31 6.72
N ALA A 111 1.97 2.54 6.45
CA ALA A 111 2.73 3.43 5.58
C ALA A 111 3.58 4.38 6.43
N HIS A 112 4.88 4.36 6.18
CA HIS A 112 5.85 5.16 6.93
C HIS A 112 6.29 6.36 6.09
N TRP A 113 5.79 7.53 6.43
CA TRP A 113 6.26 8.82 5.93
C TRP A 113 5.85 9.90 6.93
N GLY A 114 6.64 10.93 7.04
CA GLY A 114 6.38 12.03 7.94
C GLY A 114 6.55 13.37 7.24
N PRO A 115 6.42 14.49 7.97
CA PRO A 115 6.53 15.83 7.37
C PRO A 115 7.86 16.07 6.64
N GLY A 116 8.94 15.41 7.07
CA GLY A 116 10.25 15.54 6.45
C GLY A 116 10.39 14.78 5.13
N ASP A 117 9.39 13.97 4.76
CA ASP A 117 9.42 13.13 3.56
C ASP A 117 8.56 13.70 2.44
N ILE A 118 8.07 14.91 2.60
CA ILE A 118 7.24 15.61 1.62
C ILE A 118 8.09 16.67 0.91
N GLU A 119 8.08 16.61 -0.43
CA GLU A 119 8.74 17.61 -1.29
C GLU A 119 7.67 18.35 -2.08
N THR A 120 7.78 19.65 -2.10
CA THR A 120 6.81 20.52 -2.82
C THR A 120 7.47 21.37 -3.90
#